data_1ff7b85973373d63c3a10d935c783042
#
_entry.id   1ff7b85973373d63c3a10d935c783042
#
_cell.length_a   1.000
_cell.length_b   1.000
_cell.length_c   1.000
_cell.angle_alpha   90.00
_cell.angle_beta   90.00
_cell.angle_gamma   90.00
#
_symmetry.space_group_name_H-M   'P 1'
#
loop_
_entity.id
_entity.type
_entity.pdbx_description
1 polymer ?
#
loop_
_entity_poly.entity_id
_entity_poly.type
_entity_poly.pdbx_seq_one_letter_code
_entity_poly.pdbx_strand_id
1 'polypeptide(L)'
;MNAVVGFSPEKAWQAAIANLEMDMSRAAFSTWVKPTHLVDFSDNTFVIGCMNSYGREWLENRLTTTLQRFLMGVMNREVKVRFVVCDQIGRAHV
;
A
#
# COMPACT_ATOMS: atom_id res chain seq x y z
N MET A 1 26.02 3.47 10.91
CA MET A 1 25.44 3.43 10.67
C MET A 1 24.68 3.50 10.66
N ASN A 2 24.22 3.43 10.39
CA ASN A 2 23.39 3.53 10.17
C ASN A 2 22.66 3.32 10.09
N ALA A 3 22.70 3.31 10.24
CA ALA A 3 21.91 3.17 10.22
C ALA A 3 20.96 2.93 9.76
N VAL A 4 20.72 2.50 9.69
CA VAL A 4 19.85 2.39 9.21
C VAL A 4 18.78 2.48 9.50
N VAL A 5 18.38 2.91 9.39
CA VAL A 5 17.33 3.20 9.73
C VAL A 5 16.22 2.83 8.98
N GLY A 6 15.16 2.84 9.04
CA GLY A 6 14.05 2.35 8.35
C GLY A 6 14.01 2.78 6.89
N PHE A 7 13.17 2.17 6.12
CA PHE A 7 12.95 2.57 4.74
C PHE A 7 12.17 3.87 4.71
N SER A 8 12.33 4.62 3.64
CA SER A 8 11.39 5.70 3.37
C SER A 8 10.02 5.08 3.08
N PRO A 9 8.93 5.84 3.24
CA PRO A 9 7.62 5.29 2.93
C PRO A 9 7.50 4.76 1.52
N GLU A 10 8.10 5.43 0.55
CA GLU A 10 8.07 4.96 -0.82
C GLU A 10 8.75 3.63 -0.98
N LYS A 11 9.92 3.48 -0.40
CA LYS A 11 10.64 2.21 -0.49
C LYS A 11 9.92 1.11 0.25
N ALA A 12 9.34 1.45 1.40
CA ALA A 12 8.56 0.48 2.15
C ALA A 12 7.37 0.00 1.33
N TRP A 13 6.70 0.93 0.65
CA TRP A 13 5.57 0.56 -0.19
C TRP A 13 6.01 -0.32 -1.36
N GLN A 14 7.13 0.01 -2.00
CA GLN A 14 7.64 -0.82 -3.08
C GLN A 14 8.00 -2.22 -2.61
N ALA A 15 8.57 -2.32 -1.42
CA ALA A 15 8.87 -3.64 -0.86
C ALA A 15 7.60 -4.43 -0.59
N ALA A 16 6.55 -3.75 -0.11
CA ALA A 16 5.28 -4.41 0.13
C ALA A 16 4.67 -4.92 -1.16
N ILE A 17 4.73 -4.13 -2.23
CA ILE A 17 4.20 -4.54 -3.53
C ILE A 17 4.96 -5.76 -4.04
N ALA A 18 6.27 -5.75 -3.91
CA ALA A 18 7.08 -6.89 -4.36
C ALA A 18 6.72 -8.15 -3.58
N ASN A 19 6.48 -8.00 -2.28
CA ASN A 19 6.09 -9.13 -1.45
C ASN A 19 4.73 -9.69 -1.88
N LEU A 20 3.79 -8.81 -2.17
CA LEU A 20 2.47 -9.24 -2.62
C LEU A 20 2.54 -9.93 -3.98
N GLU A 21 3.39 -9.43 -4.85
CA GLU A 21 3.53 -10.03 -6.17
C GLU A 21 3.98 -11.49 -6.07
N MET A 22 4.85 -11.77 -5.12
CA MET A 22 5.32 -13.12 -4.93
C MET A 22 4.29 -14.03 -4.27
N ASP A 23 3.38 -13.44 -3.51
CA ASP A 23 2.47 -14.18 -2.64
C ASP A 23 1.09 -14.37 -3.25
N MET A 24 0.74 -13.59 -4.25
CA MET A 24 -0.58 -13.60 -4.87
C MET A 24 -0.51 -14.23 -6.26
N SER A 25 -1.67 -14.67 -6.75
CA SER A 25 -1.74 -15.09 -8.13
C SER A 25 -1.46 -13.89 -9.03
N ARG A 26 -0.93 -14.18 -10.22
CA ARG A 26 -0.62 -13.11 -11.16
C ARG A 26 -1.88 -12.32 -11.53
N ALA A 27 -2.98 -13.03 -11.73
CA ALA A 27 -4.22 -12.37 -12.12
C ALA A 27 -4.72 -11.42 -11.02
N ALA A 28 -4.71 -11.89 -9.78
CA ALA A 28 -5.17 -11.05 -8.68
C ALA A 28 -4.27 -9.85 -8.48
N PHE A 29 -2.96 -10.07 -8.55
CA PHE A 29 -2.03 -8.97 -8.39
C PHE A 29 -2.23 -7.92 -9.49
N SER A 30 -2.35 -8.35 -10.73
CA SER A 30 -2.50 -7.41 -11.85
C SER A 30 -3.80 -6.64 -11.76
N THR A 31 -4.86 -7.30 -11.32
CA THR A 31 -6.17 -6.67 -11.28
C THR A 31 -6.29 -5.68 -10.11
N TRP A 32 -5.79 -6.04 -8.95
CA TRP A 32 -6.11 -5.29 -7.72
C TRP A 32 -4.95 -4.48 -7.19
N VAL A 33 -3.74 -4.99 -7.28
CA VAL A 33 -2.59 -4.36 -6.62
C VAL A 33 -1.80 -3.48 -7.57
N LYS A 34 -1.57 -3.96 -8.79
CA LYS A 34 -0.73 -3.23 -9.72
C LYS A 34 -1.24 -1.82 -10.02
N PRO A 35 -2.56 -1.57 -10.10
CA PRO A 35 -3.04 -0.22 -10.35
C PRO A 35 -2.94 0.72 -9.15
N THR A 36 -2.56 0.22 -7.98
CA THR A 36 -2.49 1.08 -6.80
C THR A 36 -1.20 1.87 -6.77
N HIS A 37 -1.20 2.93 -6.00
CA HIS A 37 0.02 3.72 -5.81
C HIS A 37 -0.05 4.43 -4.46
N LEU A 38 1.12 4.78 -3.95
CA LEU A 38 1.21 5.51 -2.70
C LEU A 38 0.88 6.97 -2.96
N VAL A 39 -0.19 7.44 -2.33
CA VAL A 39 -0.63 8.82 -2.47
C VAL A 39 0.05 9.71 -1.44
N ASP A 40 0.16 9.22 -0.22
CA ASP A 40 0.65 10.05 0.87
C ASP A 40 1.06 9.16 2.02
N PHE A 41 1.92 9.71 2.87
CA PHE A 41 2.26 9.09 4.14
C PHE A 41 2.33 10.19 5.18
N SER A 42 1.41 10.18 6.12
CA SER A 42 1.39 11.16 7.20
C SER A 42 0.74 10.52 8.41
N ASP A 43 1.16 10.96 9.58
CA ASP A 43 0.65 10.41 10.86
C ASP A 43 0.77 8.89 10.88
N ASN A 44 1.90 8.38 10.41
CA ASN A 44 2.16 6.94 10.37
C ASN A 44 1.10 6.17 9.59
N THR A 45 0.47 6.81 8.61
CA THR A 45 -0.57 6.21 7.81
C THR A 45 -0.17 6.23 6.34
N PHE A 46 -0.15 5.05 5.72
CA PHE A 46 0.05 4.92 4.28
C PHE A 46 -1.31 5.11 3.61
N VAL A 47 -1.41 6.12 2.76
CA VAL A 47 -2.63 6.37 2.00
C VAL A 47 -2.40 5.85 0.59
N ILE A 48 -3.16 4.84 0.22
CA ILE A 48 -2.97 4.11 -1.03
C ILE A 48 -4.11 4.45 -1.98
N GLY A 49 -3.77 4.88 -3.18
CA GLY A 49 -4.76 5.22 -4.20
C GLY A 49 -5.20 4.02 -4.99
N CYS A 50 -6.51 3.90 -5.19
CA CYS A 50 -7.14 2.85 -5.97
C CYS A 50 -7.91 3.47 -7.11
N MET A 51 -8.15 2.70 -8.17
CA MET A 51 -8.80 3.25 -9.35
C MET A 51 -10.29 3.49 -9.15
N ASN A 52 -10.94 2.68 -8.32
CA ASN A 52 -12.38 2.84 -8.09
C ASN A 52 -12.74 2.23 -6.73
N SER A 53 -13.99 2.45 -6.33
CA SER A 53 -14.44 1.99 -5.02
C SER A 53 -14.50 0.48 -4.92
N TYR A 54 -14.70 -0.17 -6.04
CA TYR A 54 -14.74 -1.63 -6.08
C TYR A 54 -13.38 -2.20 -5.70
N GLY A 55 -12.32 -1.67 -6.30
CA GLY A 55 -10.97 -2.07 -5.97
C GLY A 55 -10.62 -1.72 -4.53
N ARG A 56 -11.06 -0.55 -4.08
CA ARG A 56 -10.82 -0.16 -2.69
C ARG A 56 -11.41 -1.16 -1.71
N GLU A 57 -12.66 -1.55 -1.94
CA GLU A 57 -13.29 -2.51 -1.04
C GLU A 57 -12.57 -3.85 -1.04
N TRP A 58 -12.18 -4.31 -2.23
CA TRP A 58 -11.45 -5.57 -2.33
C TRP A 58 -10.16 -5.53 -1.52
N LEU A 59 -9.42 -4.44 -1.67
CA LEU A 59 -8.14 -4.30 -0.98
C LEU A 59 -8.34 -4.16 0.53
N GLU A 60 -9.32 -3.37 0.93
CA GLU A 60 -9.58 -3.18 2.36
C GLU A 60 -9.94 -4.48 3.04
N ASN A 61 -10.76 -5.29 2.39
CA ASN A 61 -11.23 -6.52 3.02
C ASN A 61 -10.19 -7.62 3.00
N ARG A 62 -9.26 -7.59 2.06
CA ARG A 62 -8.36 -8.71 1.87
C ARG A 62 -6.91 -8.43 2.23
N LEU A 63 -6.46 -7.20 2.07
CA LEU A 63 -5.04 -6.92 2.19
C LEU A 63 -4.65 -5.96 3.29
N THR A 64 -5.60 -5.31 3.95
CA THR A 64 -5.24 -4.31 4.96
C THR A 64 -4.34 -4.90 6.04
N THR A 65 -4.75 -6.02 6.61
CA THR A 65 -3.97 -6.62 7.69
C THR A 65 -2.60 -7.08 7.21
N THR A 66 -2.56 -7.71 6.05
CA THR A 66 -1.30 -8.20 5.50
C THR A 66 -0.35 -7.05 5.23
N LEU A 67 -0.84 -5.99 4.59
CA LEU A 67 -0.02 -4.83 4.29
C LEU A 67 0.43 -4.13 5.56
N GLN A 68 -0.49 -3.96 6.51
CA GLN A 68 -0.14 -3.29 7.75
C GLN A 68 0.97 -4.02 8.48
N ARG A 69 0.84 -5.34 8.57
CA ARG A 69 1.85 -6.14 9.26
C ARG A 69 3.20 -6.04 8.56
N PHE A 70 3.19 -6.15 7.23
CA PHE A 70 4.44 -6.07 6.49
C PHE A 70 5.09 -4.71 6.65
N LEU A 71 4.30 -3.65 6.51
CA LEU A 71 4.84 -2.30 6.60
C LEU A 71 5.31 -1.95 8.00
N MET A 72 4.63 -2.47 9.02
CA MET A 72 5.11 -2.28 10.39
C MET A 72 6.48 -2.90 10.57
N GLY A 73 6.69 -4.08 9.99
CA GLY A 73 7.99 -4.72 10.07
C GLY A 73 9.08 -3.95 9.36
N VAL A 74 8.77 -3.44 8.17
CA VAL A 74 9.75 -2.71 7.38
C VAL A 74 10.07 -1.35 7.99
N MET A 75 9.04 -0.65 8.45
CA MET A 75 9.20 0.68 9.02
C MET A 75 9.69 0.65 10.45
N ASN A 76 9.62 -0.51 11.09
CA ASN A 76 10.02 -0.69 12.48
C ASN A 76 9.24 0.22 13.42
N ARG A 77 7.95 0.38 13.13
CA ARG A 77 7.06 1.17 13.96
C ARG A 77 5.63 0.82 13.60
N GLU A 78 4.72 1.23 14.45
CA GLU A 78 3.30 1.02 14.17
C GLU A 78 2.85 1.95 13.05
N VAL A 79 2.19 1.38 12.04
CA VAL A 79 1.67 2.16 10.93
C VAL A 79 0.25 1.69 10.64
N LYS A 80 -0.46 2.53 9.90
CA LYS A 80 -1.80 2.22 9.44
C LYS A 80 -1.82 2.28 7.93
N VAL A 81 -2.82 1.63 7.35
CA VAL A 81 -3.00 1.62 5.90
C VAL A 81 -4.42 2.06 5.60
N ARG A 82 -4.54 2.98 4.67
CA ARG A 82 -5.82 3.52 4.27
C ARG A 82 -5.90 3.55 2.75
N PHE A 83 -7.03 3.13 2.21
CA PHE A 83 -7.23 3.12 0.77
C PHE A 83 -8.21 4.22 0.38
N VAL A 84 -7.88 4.94 -0.69
CA VAL A 84 -8.72 6.01 -1.21
C VAL A 84 -8.88 5.81 -2.70
N VAL A 85 -9.98 6.32 -3.23
CA VAL A 85 -10.20 6.26 -4.67
C VAL A 85 -9.58 7.48 -5.31
N CYS A 86 -8.78 7.26 -6.35
CA CYS A 86 -8.12 8.32 -7.08
C CYS A 86 -8.59 8.35 -8.52
N ASP A 87 -8.52 9.52 -9.13
CA ASP A 87 -8.80 9.61 -10.55
C ASP A 87 -7.58 9.18 -11.35
N GLN A 88 -7.69 9.30 -12.67
CA GLN A 88 -6.65 8.80 -13.55
C GLN A 88 -5.33 9.56 -13.43
N ILE A 89 -5.39 10.77 -12.94
CA ILE A 89 -4.16 11.55 -12.78
C ILE A 89 -3.66 11.51 -11.35
N GLY A 90 -4.23 10.64 -10.54
CA GLY A 90 -3.68 10.38 -9.22
C GLY A 90 -4.21 11.25 -8.11
N ARG A 91 -5.20 12.09 -8.38
CA ARG A 91 -5.77 12.91 -7.32
C ARG A 91 -6.86 12.15 -6.60
N ALA A 92 -6.86 12.27 -5.28
CA ALA A 92 -7.89 11.62 -4.50
C ALA A 92 -9.21 12.34 -4.67
N HIS A 93 -10.28 11.56 -4.78
CA HIS A 93 -11.63 12.10 -4.77
C HIS A 93 -12.08 12.28 -3.34
N VAL A 94 -12.77 13.34 -3.11
CA VAL A 94 -13.24 13.68 -1.77
C VAL A 94 -14.62 13.11 -1.53
#